data_ad1c581216a5b734d369a6b53b4def43
#
_entry.id   ad1c581216a5b734d369a6b53b4def43
#
_cell.length_a   1.000
_cell.length_b   1.000
_cell.length_c   1.000
_cell.angle_alpha   90.00
_cell.angle_beta   90.00
_cell.angle_gamma   90.00
#
_symmetry.space_group_name_H-M   'P 1'
#
loop_
_entity.id
_entity.type
_entity.pdbx_description
1 polymer ?
#
loop_
_entity_poly.entity_id
_entity_poly.type
_entity_poly.pdbx_seq_one_letter_code
_entity_poly.pdbx_strand_id
1 'polypeptide(L)'
;MEKRPKLRNMTSIYLLDNDKILLLYRQGSKVVNNVWIGSAGGHFEEYELNDPKACVLRELKEELAITEDRLSDMRLRYITMRKTNGEIRQNYYFFANLENASQMELTSEEGILKWFELNELSELEMPLSAKLMIEHYLATGRHNHKVYVGVTDDMKGVFTELPET
;
A
#
# COMPACT_ATOMS: atom_id res chain seq x y z
N MET A 1 33.89 10.74 1.68
CA MET A 1 32.69 11.48 1.22
C MET A 1 31.47 10.63 1.48
N GLU A 2 30.58 11.13 2.27
CA GLU A 2 29.32 10.43 2.57
C GLU A 2 28.46 10.37 1.30
N LYS A 3 28.04 9.14 0.92
CA LYS A 3 27.14 8.99 -0.23
C LYS A 3 25.76 9.57 0.13
N ARG A 4 25.26 10.47 -0.70
CA ARG A 4 23.89 10.96 -0.54
C ARG A 4 22.91 9.79 -0.67
N PRO A 5 21.97 9.65 0.27
CA PRO A 5 20.98 8.60 0.16
C PRO A 5 20.09 8.82 -1.06
N LYS A 6 19.75 7.76 -1.75
CA LYS A 6 18.76 7.80 -2.83
C LYS A 6 17.36 7.78 -2.21
N LEU A 7 16.47 8.55 -2.78
CA LEU A 7 15.05 8.51 -2.44
C LEU A 7 14.36 7.48 -3.34
N ARG A 8 13.50 6.68 -2.74
CA ARG A 8 12.69 5.71 -3.45
C ARG A 8 11.23 5.89 -3.02
N ASN A 9 10.43 6.51 -3.91
CA ASN A 9 9.03 6.80 -3.68
C ASN A 9 8.17 5.74 -4.35
N MET A 10 7.24 5.18 -3.60
CA MET A 10 6.32 4.15 -4.05
C MET A 10 4.92 4.40 -3.53
N THR A 11 3.94 3.92 -4.27
CA THR A 11 2.55 3.88 -3.81
C THR A 11 2.08 2.44 -3.69
N SER A 12 1.09 2.24 -2.83
CA SER A 12 0.28 1.04 -2.76
C SER A 12 -1.16 1.43 -2.52
N ILE A 13 -2.09 0.62 -3.03
CA ILE A 13 -3.50 0.74 -2.70
C ILE A 13 -4.02 -0.58 -2.16
N TYR A 14 -4.82 -0.49 -1.11
CA TYR A 14 -5.55 -1.61 -0.54
C TYR A 14 -7.02 -1.42 -0.86
N LEU A 15 -7.57 -2.31 -1.68
CA LEU A 15 -8.98 -2.29 -2.04
C LEU A 15 -9.79 -3.04 -1.00
N LEU A 16 -10.89 -2.43 -0.58
CA LEU A 16 -11.78 -2.93 0.45
C LEU A 16 -13.14 -3.27 -0.15
N ASP A 17 -13.75 -4.31 0.38
CA ASP A 17 -15.15 -4.67 0.15
C ASP A 17 -15.74 -5.06 1.51
N ASN A 18 -16.42 -4.11 2.16
CA ASN A 18 -16.88 -4.23 3.55
C ASN A 18 -15.72 -4.59 4.49
N ASP A 19 -15.76 -5.74 5.17
CA ASP A 19 -14.73 -6.22 6.09
C ASP A 19 -13.64 -7.05 5.42
N LYS A 20 -13.59 -7.02 4.09
CA LYS A 20 -12.59 -7.77 3.30
C LYS A 20 -11.62 -6.82 2.61
N ILE A 21 -10.40 -7.31 2.43
CA ILE A 21 -9.32 -6.58 1.79
C ILE A 21 -8.70 -7.46 0.71
N LEU A 22 -8.43 -6.85 -0.45
CA LEU A 22 -7.81 -7.53 -1.58
C LEU A 22 -6.29 -7.40 -1.49
N LEU A 23 -5.60 -8.52 -1.44
CA LEU A 23 -4.15 -8.57 -1.45
C LEU A 23 -3.63 -9.34 -2.65
N LEU A 24 -2.41 -9.02 -3.04
CA LEU A 24 -1.66 -9.71 -4.08
C LEU A 24 -0.55 -10.55 -3.46
N TYR A 25 -0.54 -11.84 -3.74
CA TYR A 25 0.60 -12.70 -3.42
C TYR A 25 1.60 -12.62 -4.56
N ARG A 26 2.70 -11.95 -4.31
CA ARG A 26 3.67 -11.64 -5.35
C ARG A 26 4.52 -12.85 -5.70
N GLN A 27 4.58 -13.16 -6.99
CA GLN A 27 5.37 -14.27 -7.55
C GLN A 27 6.08 -13.79 -8.81
N GLY A 28 7.22 -14.39 -9.11
CA GLY A 28 7.98 -14.11 -10.34
C GLY A 28 8.73 -12.77 -10.35
N SER A 29 8.73 -12.02 -9.25
CA SER A 29 9.54 -10.81 -9.13
C SER A 29 11.00 -11.14 -8.83
N LYS A 30 11.91 -10.30 -9.31
CA LYS A 30 13.34 -10.41 -9.00
C LYS A 30 13.71 -9.85 -7.63
N VAL A 31 12.82 -9.07 -6.99
CA VAL A 31 13.13 -8.29 -5.80
C VAL A 31 12.44 -8.83 -4.55
N VAL A 32 11.14 -9.06 -4.61
CA VAL A 32 10.34 -9.51 -3.46
C VAL A 32 9.36 -10.57 -3.92
N ASN A 33 9.42 -11.76 -3.33
CA ASN A 33 8.55 -12.89 -3.65
C ASN A 33 8.00 -13.53 -2.39
N ASN A 34 6.91 -14.27 -2.55
CA ASN A 34 6.29 -15.09 -1.51
C ASN A 34 5.78 -14.27 -0.32
N VAL A 35 5.33 -13.05 -0.60
CA VAL A 35 4.71 -12.16 0.39
C VAL A 35 3.43 -11.57 -0.17
N TRP A 36 2.54 -11.24 0.75
CA TRP A 36 1.31 -10.52 0.43
C TRP A 36 1.56 -9.02 0.47
N ILE A 37 1.16 -8.34 -0.59
CA ILE A 37 1.27 -6.89 -0.73
C ILE A 37 -0.10 -6.28 -1.04
N GLY A 38 -0.17 -4.96 -1.11
CA GLY A 38 -1.39 -4.26 -1.50
C GLY A 38 -1.93 -4.71 -2.85
N SER A 39 -3.15 -4.36 -3.14
CA SER A 39 -3.86 -4.80 -4.36
C SER A 39 -3.12 -4.39 -5.63
N ALA A 40 -2.56 -3.18 -5.66
CA ALA A 40 -1.73 -2.64 -6.73
C ALA A 40 -0.80 -1.56 -6.18
N GLY A 41 0.19 -1.16 -6.94
CA GLY A 41 1.10 -0.09 -6.60
C GLY A 41 2.39 -0.15 -7.39
N GLY A 42 3.25 0.83 -7.20
CA GLY A 42 4.53 0.88 -7.87
C GLY A 42 5.26 2.19 -7.66
N HIS A 43 6.35 2.34 -8.40
CA HIS A 43 7.21 3.51 -8.33
C HIS A 43 6.59 4.73 -9.01
N PHE A 44 6.91 5.91 -8.48
CA PHE A 44 6.53 7.18 -9.10
C PHE A 44 7.25 7.35 -10.43
N GLU A 45 6.50 7.79 -11.45
CA GLU A 45 7.07 8.38 -12.64
C GLU A 45 7.45 9.85 -12.34
N GLU A 46 8.35 10.41 -13.14
CA GLU A 46 8.86 11.77 -12.91
C GLU A 46 7.74 12.81 -12.83
N TYR A 47 6.74 12.70 -13.69
CA TYR A 47 5.61 13.64 -13.73
C TYR A 47 4.61 13.44 -12.57
N GLU A 48 4.79 12.41 -11.76
CA GLU A 48 3.91 12.09 -10.62
C GLU A 48 4.51 12.48 -9.26
N LEU A 49 5.71 13.03 -9.21
CA LEU A 49 6.47 13.23 -7.97
C LEU A 49 5.72 14.02 -6.88
N ASN A 50 4.83 14.94 -7.26
CA ASN A 50 4.01 15.69 -6.31
C ASN A 50 2.54 15.25 -6.30
N ASP A 51 2.25 14.11 -6.91
CA ASP A 51 0.88 13.61 -7.05
C ASP A 51 0.82 12.10 -6.82
N PRO A 52 0.88 11.66 -5.55
CA PRO A 52 0.82 10.22 -5.25
C PRO A 52 -0.49 9.57 -5.71
N LYS A 53 -1.59 10.30 -5.73
CA LYS A 53 -2.86 9.78 -6.23
C LYS A 53 -2.78 9.43 -7.71
N ALA A 54 -2.18 10.29 -8.53
CA ALA A 54 -1.98 10.00 -9.96
C ALA A 54 -1.15 8.73 -10.16
N CYS A 55 -0.08 8.57 -9.37
CA CYS A 55 0.76 7.39 -9.42
C CYS A 55 -0.03 6.11 -9.12
N VAL A 56 -0.73 6.06 -8.02
CA VAL A 56 -1.44 4.84 -7.61
C VAL A 56 -2.60 4.51 -8.55
N LEU A 57 -3.30 5.51 -9.09
CA LEU A 57 -4.36 5.28 -10.07
C LEU A 57 -3.82 4.75 -11.39
N ARG A 58 -2.67 5.24 -11.83
CA ARG A 58 -2.00 4.70 -13.02
C ARG A 58 -1.62 3.24 -12.82
N GLU A 59 -0.97 2.91 -11.71
CA GLU A 59 -0.59 1.53 -11.39
C GLU A 59 -1.82 0.62 -11.27
N LEU A 60 -2.88 1.09 -10.64
CA LEU A 60 -4.12 0.33 -10.50
C LEU A 60 -4.73 -0.03 -11.86
N LYS A 61 -4.74 0.93 -12.78
CA LYS A 61 -5.23 0.72 -14.14
C LYS A 61 -4.34 -0.24 -14.92
N GLU A 62 -3.01 -0.07 -14.83
CA GLU A 62 -2.05 -0.94 -15.52
C GLU A 62 -2.11 -2.38 -15.02
N GLU A 63 -2.18 -2.57 -13.72
CA GLU A 63 -2.09 -3.90 -13.11
C GLU A 63 -3.43 -4.64 -13.04
N LEU A 64 -4.54 -3.94 -12.75
CA LEU A 64 -5.84 -4.56 -12.50
C LEU A 64 -6.95 -4.08 -13.45
N ALA A 65 -6.66 -3.16 -14.36
CA ALA A 65 -7.65 -2.56 -15.26
C ALA A 65 -8.83 -1.90 -14.51
N ILE A 66 -8.57 -1.40 -13.30
CA ILE A 66 -9.56 -0.67 -12.49
C ILE A 66 -9.31 0.82 -12.63
N THR A 67 -10.35 1.58 -12.91
CA THR A 67 -10.33 3.04 -13.01
C THR A 67 -10.99 3.67 -11.79
N GLU A 68 -10.72 4.96 -11.57
CA GLU A 68 -11.18 5.67 -10.37
C GLU A 68 -12.70 5.64 -10.17
N ASP A 69 -13.46 5.60 -11.25
CA ASP A 69 -14.93 5.53 -11.21
C ASP A 69 -15.47 4.25 -10.54
N ARG A 70 -14.63 3.23 -10.40
CA ARG A 70 -14.96 2.00 -9.69
C ARG A 70 -14.71 2.07 -8.19
N LEU A 71 -14.12 3.16 -7.73
CA LEU A 71 -13.71 3.34 -6.33
C LEU A 71 -14.62 4.33 -5.62
N SER A 72 -14.81 4.13 -4.32
CA SER A 72 -15.39 5.12 -3.42
C SER A 72 -14.52 5.27 -2.18
N ASP A 73 -14.62 6.43 -1.55
CA ASP A 73 -13.88 6.76 -0.32
C ASP A 73 -12.37 6.49 -0.41
N MET A 74 -11.78 6.84 -1.54
CA MET A 74 -10.35 6.70 -1.74
C MET A 74 -9.60 7.74 -0.94
N ARG A 75 -8.68 7.30 -0.07
CA ARG A 75 -7.92 8.17 0.82
C ARG A 75 -6.47 7.72 0.94
N LEU A 76 -5.57 8.70 0.99
CA LEU A 76 -4.23 8.47 1.51
C LEU A 76 -4.35 8.29 3.03
N ARG A 77 -3.86 7.17 3.54
CA ARG A 77 -4.01 6.86 4.96
C ARG A 77 -2.67 6.77 5.70
N TYR A 78 -1.62 6.32 5.02
CA TYR A 78 -0.31 6.14 5.63
C TYR A 78 0.80 6.61 4.71
N ILE A 79 1.82 7.20 5.32
CA ILE A 79 3.10 7.44 4.69
C ILE A 79 4.13 6.80 5.61
N THR A 80 4.94 5.87 5.10
CA THR A 80 6.03 5.28 5.88
C THR A 80 7.37 5.68 5.29
N MET A 81 8.34 5.83 6.19
CA MET A 81 9.73 6.12 5.84
C MET A 81 10.64 5.08 6.48
N ARG A 82 11.56 4.56 5.69
CA ARG A 82 12.57 3.62 6.14
C ARG A 82 13.89 3.90 5.44
N LYS A 83 14.97 3.92 6.21
CA LYS A 83 16.32 4.00 5.67
C LYS A 83 16.96 2.62 5.66
N THR A 84 17.33 2.11 4.50
CA THR A 84 17.93 0.79 4.34
C THR A 84 18.79 0.75 3.08
N ASN A 85 19.95 0.10 3.15
CA ASN A 85 20.85 -0.10 2.01
C ASN A 85 21.18 1.18 1.22
N GLY A 86 21.39 2.30 1.91
CA GLY A 86 21.69 3.59 1.30
C GLY A 86 20.51 4.28 0.61
N GLU A 87 19.29 3.77 0.83
CA GLU A 87 18.05 4.36 0.31
C GLU A 87 17.17 4.86 1.45
N ILE A 88 16.47 5.95 1.18
CA ILE A 88 15.30 6.36 1.98
C ILE A 88 14.08 5.96 1.18
N ARG A 89 13.35 4.99 1.68
CA ARG A 89 12.12 4.48 1.06
C ARG A 89 10.93 5.19 1.68
N GLN A 90 10.12 5.82 0.81
CA GLN A 90 8.86 6.46 1.20
C GLN A 90 7.73 5.73 0.50
N ASN A 91 6.81 5.18 1.28
CA ASN A 91 5.65 4.47 0.77
C ASN A 91 4.39 5.24 1.13
N TYR A 92 3.56 5.49 0.12
CA TYR A 92 2.26 6.15 0.26
C TYR A 92 1.18 5.08 0.12
N TYR A 93 0.42 4.86 1.19
CA TYR A 93 -0.60 3.81 1.23
C TYR A 93 -1.99 4.40 1.15
N PHE A 94 -2.70 4.04 0.11
CA PHE A 94 -4.09 4.41 -0.12
C PHE A 94 -5.00 3.25 0.26
N PHE A 95 -6.19 3.58 0.73
CA PHE A 95 -7.29 2.66 0.93
C PHE A 95 -8.49 3.19 0.17
N ALA A 96 -9.24 2.30 -0.47
CA ALA A 96 -10.46 2.66 -1.20
C ALA A 96 -11.42 1.49 -1.20
N ASN A 97 -12.70 1.77 -1.22
CA ASN A 97 -13.72 0.74 -1.45
C ASN A 97 -13.81 0.45 -2.94
N LEU A 98 -13.85 -0.83 -3.31
CA LEU A 98 -14.10 -1.26 -4.68
C LEU A 98 -15.58 -1.53 -4.86
N GLU A 99 -16.25 -0.70 -5.67
CA GLU A 99 -17.66 -0.85 -5.94
C GLU A 99 -17.94 -2.08 -6.82
N ASN A 100 -18.99 -2.83 -6.47
CA ASN A 100 -19.38 -4.03 -7.20
C ASN A 100 -18.27 -5.09 -7.32
N ALA A 101 -17.46 -5.23 -6.28
CA ALA A 101 -16.32 -6.15 -6.27
C ALA A 101 -16.72 -7.59 -6.57
N SER A 102 -17.85 -8.05 -6.05
CA SER A 102 -18.37 -9.42 -6.28
C SER A 102 -18.70 -9.71 -7.74
N GLN A 103 -18.87 -8.70 -8.57
CA GLN A 103 -19.17 -8.84 -10.00
C GLN A 103 -17.92 -8.78 -10.88
N MET A 104 -16.74 -8.62 -10.28
CA MET A 104 -15.48 -8.49 -11.00
C MET A 104 -14.66 -9.77 -10.90
N GLU A 105 -14.12 -10.21 -12.03
CA GLU A 105 -13.07 -11.20 -12.09
C GLU A 105 -11.73 -10.46 -12.19
N LEU A 106 -11.00 -10.43 -11.08
CA LEU A 106 -9.72 -9.73 -11.02
C LEU A 106 -8.57 -10.71 -11.18
N THR A 107 -7.66 -10.38 -12.07
CA THR A 107 -6.43 -11.13 -12.29
C THR A 107 -5.25 -10.19 -12.35
N SER A 108 -4.07 -10.68 -12.02
CA SER A 108 -2.82 -9.93 -12.12
C SER A 108 -1.73 -10.81 -12.72
N GLU A 109 -0.91 -10.21 -13.57
CA GLU A 109 0.28 -10.87 -14.10
C GLU A 109 1.40 -10.97 -13.07
N GLU A 110 1.30 -10.21 -11.97
CA GLU A 110 2.33 -10.16 -10.92
C GLU A 110 2.17 -11.20 -9.82
N GLY A 111 1.05 -11.92 -9.80
CA GLY A 111 0.81 -12.93 -8.79
C GLY A 111 -0.67 -13.30 -8.65
N ILE A 112 -1.02 -13.76 -7.45
CA ILE A 112 -2.35 -14.26 -7.14
C ILE A 112 -3.08 -13.25 -6.27
N LEU A 113 -4.27 -12.83 -6.70
CA LEU A 113 -5.16 -11.96 -5.95
C LEU A 113 -6.08 -12.78 -5.05
N LYS A 114 -6.24 -12.34 -3.81
CA LYS A 114 -7.17 -12.99 -2.88
C LYS A 114 -7.78 -11.97 -1.92
N TRP A 115 -9.08 -12.12 -1.68
CA TRP A 115 -9.81 -11.40 -0.65
C TRP A 115 -9.62 -12.08 0.70
N PHE A 116 -9.23 -11.29 1.70
CA PHE A 116 -9.08 -11.75 3.08
C PHE A 116 -10.05 -11.00 3.99
N GLU A 117 -10.52 -11.68 5.02
CA GLU A 117 -11.14 -11.01 6.14
C GLU A 117 -10.07 -10.20 6.90
N LEU A 118 -10.42 -9.05 7.45
CA LEU A 118 -9.44 -8.21 8.16
C LEU A 118 -8.78 -8.95 9.33
N ASN A 119 -9.49 -9.85 10.00
CA ASN A 119 -8.94 -10.60 11.12
C ASN A 119 -7.93 -11.70 10.71
N GLU A 120 -7.79 -11.99 9.43
CA GLU A 120 -6.81 -12.95 8.93
C GLU A 120 -5.43 -12.33 8.66
N LEU A 121 -5.34 -10.99 8.62
CA LEU A 121 -4.14 -10.30 8.12
C LEU A 121 -2.92 -10.45 9.01
N SER A 122 -3.11 -10.61 10.33
CA SER A 122 -2.01 -10.73 11.29
C SER A 122 -1.15 -11.97 11.06
N GLU A 123 -1.67 -13.00 10.42
CA GLU A 123 -0.98 -14.26 10.15
C GLU A 123 -0.22 -14.26 8.82
N LEU A 124 -0.35 -13.20 8.01
CA LEU A 124 0.22 -13.17 6.67
C LEU A 124 1.65 -12.64 6.66
N GLU A 125 2.48 -13.23 5.80
CA GLU A 125 3.80 -12.70 5.49
C GLU A 125 3.67 -11.48 4.58
N MET A 126 4.23 -10.36 5.02
CA MET A 126 4.22 -9.08 4.30
C MET A 126 5.61 -8.44 4.38
N PRO A 127 5.95 -7.55 3.44
CA PRO A 127 7.11 -6.68 3.62
C PRO A 127 7.00 -5.91 4.93
N LEU A 128 8.11 -5.70 5.62
CA LEU A 128 8.10 -5.23 7.01
C LEU A 128 7.34 -3.92 7.22
N SER A 129 7.61 -2.89 6.42
CA SER A 129 6.91 -1.61 6.59
C SER A 129 5.40 -1.74 6.37
N ALA A 130 4.99 -2.55 5.40
CA ALA A 130 3.58 -2.84 5.15
C ALA A 130 2.96 -3.62 6.31
N LYS A 131 3.69 -4.60 6.86
CA LYS A 131 3.23 -5.37 8.02
C LYS A 131 2.96 -4.48 9.22
N LEU A 132 3.91 -3.61 9.54
CA LEU A 132 3.77 -2.67 10.66
C LEU A 132 2.63 -1.67 10.43
N MET A 133 2.47 -1.19 9.19
CA MET A 133 1.37 -0.31 8.81
C MET A 133 0.02 -1.01 8.97
N ILE A 134 -0.11 -2.24 8.47
CA ILE A 134 -1.35 -3.02 8.59
C ILE A 134 -1.69 -3.29 10.06
N GLU A 135 -0.71 -3.60 10.89
CA GLU A 135 -0.94 -3.77 12.35
C GLU A 135 -1.51 -2.51 12.98
N HIS A 136 -0.96 -1.34 12.63
CA HIS A 136 -1.50 -0.06 13.11
C HIS A 136 -2.91 0.19 12.55
N TYR A 137 -3.14 -0.11 11.27
CA TYR A 137 -4.45 0.02 10.65
C TYR A 137 -5.50 -0.82 11.37
N LEU A 138 -5.20 -2.08 11.66
CA LEU A 138 -6.14 -2.97 12.35
C LEU A 138 -6.46 -2.51 13.78
N ALA A 139 -5.46 -2.00 14.49
CA ALA A 139 -5.62 -1.55 15.88
C ALA A 139 -6.27 -0.16 15.98
N THR A 140 -5.96 0.74 15.07
CA THR A 140 -6.27 2.17 15.21
C THR A 140 -6.86 2.77 13.94
N GLY A 141 -6.15 2.70 12.83
CA GLY A 141 -6.45 3.48 11.62
C GLY A 141 -7.80 3.15 10.99
N ARG A 142 -8.24 1.90 11.06
CA ARG A 142 -9.52 1.50 10.48
C ARG A 142 -10.74 2.16 11.14
N HIS A 143 -10.56 2.70 12.34
CA HIS A 143 -11.64 3.33 13.09
C HIS A 143 -11.75 4.84 12.87
N ASN A 144 -10.95 5.40 11.98
CA ASN A 144 -10.95 6.82 11.64
C ASN A 144 -10.53 7.05 10.18
N HIS A 145 -10.43 8.32 9.79
CA HIS A 145 -10.00 8.72 8.44
C HIS A 145 -8.70 9.54 8.44
N LYS A 146 -7.95 9.46 9.54
CA LYS A 146 -6.72 10.24 9.70
C LYS A 146 -5.60 9.72 8.81
N VAL A 147 -4.65 10.60 8.52
CA VAL A 147 -3.38 10.23 7.88
C VAL A 147 -2.34 10.03 8.98
N TYR A 148 -1.60 8.93 8.90
CA TYR A 148 -0.51 8.65 9.82
C TYR A 148 0.82 8.57 9.08
N VAL A 149 1.86 9.10 9.71
CA VAL A 149 3.24 8.98 9.23
C VAL A 149 3.97 7.99 10.14
N GLY A 150 4.59 6.99 9.54
CA GLY A 150 5.32 5.96 10.27
C GLY A 150 6.79 5.96 9.92
N VAL A 151 7.65 5.93 10.93
CA VAL A 151 9.06 5.60 10.76
C VAL A 151 9.24 4.15 11.17
N THR A 152 9.77 3.34 10.27
CA THR A 152 9.90 1.90 10.47
C THR A 152 11.37 1.48 10.45
N ASP A 153 11.69 0.49 11.27
CA ASP A 153 12.98 -0.21 11.27
C ASP A 153 12.76 -1.73 11.21
N ASP A 154 13.79 -2.52 11.49
CA ASP A 154 13.70 -3.99 11.38
C ASP A 154 12.80 -4.64 12.43
N MET A 155 12.41 -3.90 13.48
CA MET A 155 11.69 -4.46 14.62
C MET A 155 10.35 -3.79 14.88
N LYS A 156 10.25 -2.48 14.60
CA LYS A 156 9.09 -1.69 15.01
C LYS A 156 8.80 -0.54 14.06
N GLY A 157 7.58 -0.04 14.16
CA GLY A 157 7.15 1.22 13.54
C GLY A 157 6.61 2.18 14.58
N VAL A 158 6.97 3.44 14.45
CA VAL A 158 6.40 4.53 15.25
C VAL A 158 5.51 5.34 14.32
N PHE A 159 4.21 5.37 14.62
CA PHE A 159 3.21 6.06 13.82
C PHE A 159 2.68 7.27 14.55
N THR A 160 2.66 8.40 13.86
CA THR A 160 2.17 9.67 14.38
C THR A 160 1.09 10.20 13.45
N GLU A 161 0.01 10.68 14.02
CA GLU A 161 -1.03 11.37 13.26
C GLU A 161 -0.44 12.62 12.59
N LEU A 162 -0.72 12.78 11.29
CA LEU A 162 -0.39 14.01 10.57
C LEU A 162 -1.57 14.97 10.73
N PRO A 163 -1.47 15.96 11.60
CA PRO A 163 -2.58 16.87 11.84
C PRO A 163 -2.72 17.88 10.71
N GLU A 164 -3.95 18.27 10.45
CA GLU A 164 -4.24 19.39 9.55
C GLU A 164 -4.19 20.69 10.36
N THR A 165 -3.43 21.65 9.86
CA THR A 165 -3.27 22.96 10.52
C THR A 165 -3.80 24.09 9.67
#